data_1120d4937673fe53abdd47d4eb92c301
#
_entry.id   1120d4937673fe53abdd47d4eb92c301
#
_cell.length_a   1.000
_cell.length_b   1.000
_cell.length_c   1.000
_cell.angle_alpha   90.00
_cell.angle_beta   90.00
_cell.angle_gamma   90.00
#
_symmetry.space_group_name_H-M   'P 1'
#
loop_
_entity.id
_entity.type
_entity.pdbx_description
1 polymer ?
#
loop_
_entity_poly.entity_id
_entity_poly.type
_entity_poly.pdbx_seq_one_letter_code
_entity_poly.pdbx_strand_id
1 'polypeptide(L)'
;QTEVVLEGSKEEASIKQMAENYDPTYKISYEVVDSAAFEDIQNASYDDNGDAIVNGTKYRRLKGEDALFMEFYKWPDTTTYHYYKYQPIKWRVLSVNGNEAFLLADAPLDFQFYNLTGKDVIWETSTIRSWLNGYDGECNVENKDYSNQNFINCAFSGEEQTAIITKEIENEDYWHNKQNNTADKVFLLSREEVQSDKAVSYGFGNDLDVHDEAHRAQATIYAFAMGACVSNNGTFTSS
;
A
#
# COMPACT_ATOMS: atom_id res chain seq x y z
N GLN A 1 -0.01 -5.99 -7.04
CA GLN A 1 0.86 -5.57 -8.17
C GLN A 1 1.88 -6.65 -8.46
N THR A 2 2.26 -6.76 -9.73
CA THR A 2 3.27 -7.70 -10.22
C THR A 2 4.40 -6.89 -10.85
N GLU A 3 5.65 -7.15 -10.51
CA GLU A 3 6.79 -6.49 -11.16
C GLU A 3 6.99 -7.06 -12.56
N VAL A 4 7.21 -6.19 -13.56
CA VAL A 4 7.47 -6.58 -14.94
C VAL A 4 8.95 -6.38 -15.25
N VAL A 5 9.62 -7.43 -15.65
CA VAL A 5 11.06 -7.42 -15.92
C VAL A 5 11.36 -7.85 -17.35
N LEU A 6 12.36 -7.22 -17.95
CA LEU A 6 12.86 -7.59 -19.27
C LEU A 6 13.65 -8.91 -19.20
N GLU A 7 13.36 -9.83 -20.12
CA GLU A 7 14.08 -11.10 -20.24
C GLU A 7 15.60 -10.89 -20.37
N GLY A 8 16.38 -11.58 -19.54
CA GLY A 8 17.84 -11.50 -19.49
C GLY A 8 18.42 -10.25 -18.84
N SER A 9 17.59 -9.38 -18.24
CA SER A 9 18.04 -8.15 -17.59
C SER A 9 18.66 -8.40 -16.20
N LYS A 10 19.31 -7.36 -15.63
CA LYS A 10 19.80 -7.38 -14.26
C LYS A 10 18.65 -7.41 -13.26
N GLU A 11 17.54 -6.75 -13.61
CA GLU A 11 16.32 -6.69 -12.83
C GLU A 11 15.68 -8.09 -12.71
N GLU A 12 15.61 -8.84 -13.82
CA GLU A 12 15.17 -10.24 -13.79
C GLU A 12 16.07 -11.10 -12.88
N ALA A 13 17.38 -10.97 -12.99
CA ALA A 13 18.32 -11.72 -12.15
C ALA A 13 18.16 -11.34 -10.66
N SER A 14 17.98 -10.03 -10.37
CA SER A 14 17.77 -9.53 -9.00
C SER A 14 16.47 -10.05 -8.39
N ILE A 15 15.35 -9.97 -9.13
CA ILE A 15 14.04 -10.42 -8.62
C ILE A 15 14.01 -11.94 -8.42
N LYS A 16 14.65 -12.70 -9.30
CA LYS A 16 14.83 -14.17 -9.13
C LYS A 16 15.61 -14.49 -7.86
N GLN A 17 16.73 -13.80 -7.64
CA GLN A 17 17.53 -14.00 -6.43
C GLN A 17 16.76 -13.63 -5.16
N MET A 18 15.97 -12.56 -5.19
CA MET A 18 15.08 -12.23 -4.07
C MET A 18 14.08 -13.36 -3.84
N ALA A 19 13.41 -13.86 -4.89
CA ALA A 19 12.44 -14.93 -4.78
C ALA A 19 13.02 -16.23 -4.21
N GLU A 20 14.29 -16.51 -4.46
CA GLU A 20 15.00 -17.69 -3.93
C GLU A 20 15.43 -17.50 -2.46
N ASN A 21 15.75 -16.28 -2.05
CA ASN A 21 16.28 -15.98 -0.72
C ASN A 21 15.21 -15.73 0.35
N TYR A 22 13.96 -15.49 -0.05
CA TYR A 22 12.85 -15.31 0.89
C TYR A 22 12.22 -16.63 1.29
N ASP A 23 11.58 -16.63 2.45
CA ASP A 23 10.80 -17.76 2.96
C ASP A 23 9.92 -18.33 1.83
N PRO A 24 9.92 -19.66 1.59
CA PRO A 24 9.13 -20.29 0.53
C PRO A 24 7.61 -20.03 0.64
N THR A 25 7.14 -19.52 1.77
CA THR A 25 5.76 -19.05 1.94
C THR A 25 5.51 -17.69 1.27
N TYR A 26 6.56 -16.90 1.00
CA TYR A 26 6.48 -15.63 0.30
C TYR A 26 6.77 -15.82 -1.19
N LYS A 27 5.76 -15.58 -2.00
CA LYS A 27 5.92 -15.60 -3.47
C LYS A 27 6.03 -14.18 -4.00
N ILE A 28 7.24 -13.79 -4.36
CA ILE A 28 7.44 -12.57 -5.13
C ILE A 28 6.71 -12.70 -6.46
N SER A 29 5.78 -11.78 -6.74
CA SER A 29 5.01 -11.76 -7.99
C SER A 29 5.76 -10.95 -9.03
N TYR A 30 6.26 -11.61 -10.08
CA TYR A 30 6.89 -10.96 -11.22
C TYR A 30 6.52 -11.62 -12.55
N GLU A 31 6.63 -10.87 -13.63
CA GLU A 31 6.34 -11.28 -15.00
C GLU A 31 7.53 -10.94 -15.89
N VAL A 32 8.07 -11.94 -16.59
CA VAL A 32 9.15 -11.74 -17.57
C VAL A 32 8.53 -11.46 -18.93
N VAL A 33 8.95 -10.38 -19.57
CA VAL A 33 8.46 -9.97 -20.89
C VAL A 33 9.61 -9.83 -21.88
N ASP A 34 9.30 -9.94 -23.17
CA ASP A 34 10.27 -9.70 -24.24
C ASP A 34 10.59 -8.20 -24.42
N SER A 35 11.58 -7.90 -25.25
CA SER A 35 12.04 -6.53 -25.47
C SER A 35 10.98 -5.62 -26.10
N ALA A 36 10.10 -6.13 -26.95
CA ALA A 36 9.08 -5.32 -27.61
C ALA A 36 8.00 -4.88 -26.58
N ALA A 37 7.51 -5.81 -25.78
CA ALA A 37 6.55 -5.51 -24.71
C ALA A 37 7.14 -4.59 -23.64
N PHE A 38 8.42 -4.79 -23.28
CA PHE A 38 9.10 -3.94 -22.31
C PHE A 38 9.32 -2.53 -22.84
N GLU A 39 9.68 -2.38 -24.13
CA GLU A 39 9.84 -1.07 -24.78
C GLU A 39 8.54 -0.28 -24.80
N ASP A 40 7.40 -0.92 -25.07
CA ASP A 40 6.08 -0.28 -25.00
C ASP A 40 5.81 0.29 -23.60
N ILE A 41 6.13 -0.47 -22.54
CA ILE A 41 5.96 -0.03 -21.15
C ILE A 41 6.94 1.10 -20.84
N GLN A 42 8.20 0.96 -21.21
CA GLN A 42 9.27 1.93 -20.92
C GLN A 42 9.01 3.29 -21.56
N ASN A 43 8.49 3.32 -22.79
CA ASN A 43 8.26 4.53 -23.56
C ASN A 43 6.86 5.13 -23.36
N ALA A 44 6.03 4.56 -22.49
CA ALA A 44 4.69 5.08 -22.20
C ALA A 44 4.75 6.48 -21.56
N SER A 45 3.68 7.23 -21.70
CA SER A 45 3.51 8.53 -21.03
C SER A 45 3.01 8.32 -19.61
N TYR A 46 3.87 8.56 -18.63
CA TYR A 46 3.57 8.43 -17.20
C TYR A 46 3.07 9.75 -16.62
N ASP A 47 2.03 9.67 -15.80
CA ASP A 47 1.51 10.82 -15.05
C ASP A 47 2.36 11.16 -13.81
N ASP A 48 1.92 12.16 -13.03
CA ASP A 48 2.61 12.61 -11.81
C ASP A 48 2.65 11.56 -10.69
N ASN A 49 1.77 10.55 -10.73
CA ASN A 49 1.80 9.41 -9.82
C ASN A 49 2.76 8.30 -10.30
N GLY A 50 3.36 8.47 -11.47
CA GLY A 50 4.15 7.43 -12.12
C GLY A 50 3.29 6.34 -12.76
N ASP A 51 2.02 6.62 -13.11
CA ASP A 51 1.09 5.67 -13.71
C ASP A 51 0.95 5.90 -15.22
N ALA A 52 0.81 4.80 -15.98
CA ALA A 52 0.51 4.81 -17.41
C ALA A 52 -0.40 3.65 -17.80
N ILE A 53 -1.13 3.82 -18.90
CA ILE A 53 -1.92 2.74 -19.51
C ILE A 53 -1.24 2.31 -20.81
N VAL A 54 -0.83 1.04 -20.88
CA VAL A 54 -0.21 0.42 -22.06
C VAL A 54 -1.07 -0.74 -22.51
N ASN A 55 -1.57 -0.68 -23.73
CA ASN A 55 -2.44 -1.73 -24.30
C ASN A 55 -3.62 -2.12 -23.38
N GLY A 56 -4.24 -1.13 -22.70
CA GLY A 56 -5.37 -1.32 -21.78
C GLY A 56 -4.98 -1.83 -20.38
N THR A 57 -3.71 -2.03 -20.09
CA THR A 57 -3.20 -2.42 -18.77
C THR A 57 -2.55 -1.24 -18.07
N LYS A 58 -2.87 -1.03 -16.80
CA LYS A 58 -2.28 0.02 -15.98
C LYS A 58 -0.97 -0.46 -15.37
N TYR A 59 0.06 0.38 -15.48
CA TYR A 59 1.39 0.18 -14.91
C TYR A 59 1.78 1.37 -14.05
N ARG A 60 2.60 1.12 -13.05
CA ARG A 60 3.30 2.14 -12.25
C ARG A 60 4.80 1.94 -12.41
N ARG A 61 5.55 3.02 -12.58
CA ARG A 61 7.01 2.99 -12.52
C ARG A 61 7.51 3.52 -11.17
N LEU A 62 8.61 2.97 -10.71
CA LEU A 62 9.32 3.38 -9.49
C LEU A 62 10.82 3.17 -9.70
N LYS A 63 11.66 4.05 -9.21
CA LYS A 63 13.12 3.86 -9.11
C LYS A 63 13.54 3.95 -7.65
N GLY A 64 14.68 3.35 -7.31
CA GLY A 64 15.13 3.23 -5.93
C GLY A 64 15.27 4.57 -5.21
N GLU A 65 15.74 5.61 -5.92
CA GLU A 65 15.89 6.95 -5.32
C GLU A 65 14.56 7.63 -4.96
N ASP A 66 13.43 7.16 -5.47
CA ASP A 66 12.08 7.66 -5.16
C ASP A 66 11.36 6.78 -4.12
N ALA A 67 11.96 5.64 -3.74
CA ALA A 67 11.43 4.78 -2.68
C ALA A 67 11.60 5.47 -1.31
N LEU A 68 10.61 5.31 -0.43
CA LEU A 68 10.66 5.93 0.90
C LEU A 68 11.68 5.26 1.82
N PHE A 69 11.94 3.96 1.62
CA PHE A 69 12.92 3.21 2.38
C PHE A 69 13.52 2.08 1.54
N MET A 70 14.84 1.99 1.45
CA MET A 70 15.53 1.10 0.49
C MET A 70 16.21 -0.12 1.11
N GLU A 71 16.02 -0.40 2.39
CA GLU A 71 16.82 -1.42 3.09
C GLU A 71 16.49 -2.85 2.64
N PHE A 72 15.23 -3.12 2.34
CA PHE A 72 14.73 -4.49 2.17
C PHE A 72 14.70 -4.95 0.70
N TYR A 73 14.18 -4.13 -0.20
CA TYR A 73 14.17 -4.45 -1.62
C TYR A 73 15.58 -4.34 -2.21
N LYS A 74 16.02 -5.37 -2.92
CA LYS A 74 17.38 -5.42 -3.48
C LYS A 74 17.43 -4.79 -4.87
N TRP A 75 17.49 -3.46 -4.89
CA TRP A 75 17.62 -2.70 -6.13
C TRP A 75 18.93 -3.03 -6.84
N PRO A 76 18.92 -3.41 -8.16
CA PRO A 76 20.15 -3.59 -8.96
C PRO A 76 20.94 -2.28 -9.10
N ASP A 77 20.22 -1.17 -9.23
CA ASP A 77 20.67 0.22 -9.07
C ASP A 77 19.48 1.08 -8.63
N THR A 78 19.71 2.31 -8.21
CA THR A 78 18.65 3.20 -7.71
C THR A 78 18.09 4.17 -8.74
N THR A 79 18.65 4.21 -9.94
CA THR A 79 18.33 5.19 -10.99
C THR A 79 17.46 4.61 -12.11
N THR A 80 17.49 3.30 -12.30
CA THR A 80 16.69 2.59 -13.29
C THR A 80 15.25 2.45 -12.81
N TYR A 81 14.29 2.71 -13.71
CA TYR A 81 12.87 2.49 -13.41
C TYR A 81 12.54 1.00 -13.45
N HIS A 82 11.86 0.55 -12.42
CA HIS A 82 11.15 -0.71 -12.35
C HIS A 82 9.66 -0.47 -12.63
N TYR A 83 8.97 -1.45 -13.18
CA TYR A 83 7.58 -1.32 -13.66
C TYR A 83 6.70 -2.35 -12.96
N TYR A 84 5.57 -1.88 -12.42
CA TYR A 84 4.64 -2.68 -11.63
C TYR A 84 3.27 -2.68 -12.30
N LYS A 85 2.84 -3.84 -12.78
CA LYS A 85 1.52 -4.05 -13.35
C LYS A 85 0.47 -4.05 -12.26
N TYR A 86 -0.56 -3.24 -12.40
CA TYR A 86 -1.69 -3.25 -11.48
C TYR A 86 -2.45 -4.57 -11.55
N GLN A 87 -2.88 -5.03 -10.39
CA GLN A 87 -3.72 -6.21 -10.23
C GLN A 87 -5.01 -5.79 -9.50
N PRO A 88 -6.12 -6.47 -9.71
CA PRO A 88 -7.32 -6.27 -8.90
C PRO A 88 -7.00 -6.39 -7.41
N ILE A 89 -7.51 -5.45 -6.61
CA ILE A 89 -7.34 -5.50 -5.16
C ILE A 89 -8.23 -6.61 -4.60
N LYS A 90 -7.63 -7.52 -3.86
CA LYS A 90 -8.35 -8.53 -3.12
C LYS A 90 -8.79 -7.96 -1.77
N TRP A 91 -10.06 -8.14 -1.45
CA TRP A 91 -10.67 -7.59 -0.24
C TRP A 91 -11.09 -8.69 0.72
N ARG A 92 -10.80 -8.47 2.00
CA ARG A 92 -11.41 -9.18 3.12
C ARG A 92 -12.65 -8.40 3.55
N VAL A 93 -13.79 -9.06 3.63
CA VAL A 93 -15.02 -8.46 4.17
C VAL A 93 -15.01 -8.62 5.68
N LEU A 94 -14.89 -7.51 6.41
CA LEU A 94 -14.87 -7.49 7.87
C LEU A 94 -16.28 -7.55 8.44
N SER A 95 -17.21 -6.80 7.83
CA SER A 95 -18.62 -6.83 8.23
C SER A 95 -19.53 -6.37 7.09
N VAL A 96 -20.81 -6.73 7.18
CA VAL A 96 -21.86 -6.27 6.27
C VAL A 96 -23.03 -5.73 7.08
N ASN A 97 -23.52 -4.56 6.73
CA ASN A 97 -24.70 -3.93 7.34
C ASN A 97 -25.63 -3.40 6.24
N GLY A 98 -26.75 -4.07 6.00
CA GLY A 98 -27.64 -3.73 4.90
C GLY A 98 -26.93 -3.85 3.54
N ASN A 99 -26.81 -2.73 2.83
CA ASN A 99 -26.14 -2.63 1.54
C ASN A 99 -24.68 -2.15 1.63
N GLU A 100 -24.15 -2.01 2.83
CA GLU A 100 -22.79 -1.53 3.08
C GLU A 100 -21.89 -2.67 3.53
N ALA A 101 -20.68 -2.72 3.00
CA ALA A 101 -19.63 -3.64 3.42
C ALA A 101 -18.43 -2.87 3.94
N PHE A 102 -17.89 -3.31 5.08
CA PHE A 102 -16.61 -2.84 5.58
C PHE A 102 -15.52 -3.77 5.07
N LEU A 103 -14.58 -3.20 4.32
CA LEU A 103 -13.57 -3.94 3.57
C LEU A 103 -12.17 -3.61 4.06
N LEU A 104 -11.32 -4.62 4.16
CA LEU A 104 -9.89 -4.50 4.38
C LEU A 104 -9.13 -5.06 3.17
N ALA A 105 -8.14 -4.35 2.68
CA ALA A 105 -7.23 -4.91 1.68
C ALA A 105 -6.53 -6.16 2.23
N ASP A 106 -6.55 -7.27 1.48
CA ASP A 106 -5.96 -8.56 1.92
C ASP A 106 -4.42 -8.54 1.92
N ALA A 107 -3.83 -7.45 1.42
CA ALA A 107 -2.39 -7.22 1.40
C ALA A 107 -2.08 -5.72 1.60
N PRO A 108 -0.97 -5.35 2.23
CA PRO A 108 -0.41 -4.00 2.15
C PRO A 108 -0.14 -3.63 0.68
N LEU A 109 -0.77 -2.56 0.21
CA LEU A 109 -0.77 -2.16 -1.21
C LEU A 109 0.32 -1.15 -1.53
N ASP A 110 0.74 -0.36 -0.53
CA ASP A 110 1.73 0.70 -0.63
C ASP A 110 2.43 0.88 0.71
N PHE A 111 3.47 1.73 0.75
CA PHE A 111 4.16 2.11 1.98
C PHE A 111 4.24 3.63 2.07
N GLN A 112 3.79 4.18 3.19
CA GLN A 112 3.83 5.60 3.50
C GLN A 112 4.17 5.81 4.98
N PHE A 113 4.86 6.89 5.30
CA PHE A 113 5.00 7.29 6.68
C PHE A 113 3.65 7.80 7.22
N TYR A 114 3.35 7.51 8.49
CA TYR A 114 2.15 8.04 9.15
C TYR A 114 2.13 9.57 9.11
N ASN A 115 3.29 10.19 9.30
CA ASN A 115 3.52 11.61 9.06
C ASN A 115 4.90 11.82 8.43
N LEU A 116 5.03 12.77 7.50
CA LEU A 116 6.29 13.03 6.76
C LEU A 116 7.45 13.43 7.67
N THR A 117 7.17 14.11 8.76
CA THR A 117 8.16 14.41 9.80
C THR A 117 7.93 13.50 11.00
N GLY A 118 8.98 13.23 11.78
CA GLY A 118 8.88 12.40 12.99
C GLY A 118 8.15 13.07 14.17
N LYS A 119 7.21 13.99 13.89
CA LYS A 119 6.36 14.60 14.92
C LYS A 119 5.20 13.69 15.26
N ASP A 120 4.86 13.64 16.54
CA ASP A 120 3.63 13.00 17.00
C ASP A 120 2.43 13.81 16.51
N VAL A 121 1.56 13.15 15.74
CA VAL A 121 0.35 13.74 15.18
C VAL A 121 -0.82 12.78 15.36
N ILE A 122 -2.02 13.34 15.50
CA ILE A 122 -3.26 12.56 15.52
C ILE A 122 -3.72 12.25 14.09
N TRP A 123 -4.63 11.28 13.94
CA TRP A 123 -5.17 10.87 12.65
C TRP A 123 -5.69 12.06 11.83
N GLU A 124 -6.49 12.93 12.46
CA GLU A 124 -7.11 14.11 11.82
C GLU A 124 -6.12 14.95 11.02
N THR A 125 -4.90 15.12 11.54
CA THR A 125 -3.89 16.04 10.99
C THR A 125 -2.68 15.33 10.38
N SER A 126 -2.71 14.00 10.26
CA SER A 126 -1.61 13.21 9.69
C SER A 126 -1.52 13.34 8.17
N THR A 127 -0.31 13.25 7.65
CA THR A 127 -0.10 13.27 6.19
C THR A 127 -0.61 12.00 5.52
N ILE A 128 -0.60 10.85 6.21
CA ILE A 128 -1.14 9.60 5.63
C ILE A 128 -2.64 9.68 5.40
N ARG A 129 -3.43 10.31 6.30
CA ARG A 129 -4.86 10.53 6.08
C ARG A 129 -5.12 11.36 4.83
N SER A 130 -4.38 12.46 4.67
CA SER A 130 -4.49 13.33 3.49
C SER A 130 -4.10 12.59 2.21
N TRP A 131 -3.04 11.80 2.25
CA TRP A 131 -2.60 11.00 1.11
C TRP A 131 -3.61 9.89 0.73
N LEU A 132 -4.18 9.20 1.72
CA LEU A 132 -5.18 8.16 1.47
C LEU A 132 -6.42 8.70 0.76
N ASN A 133 -6.87 9.91 1.12
CA ASN A 133 -8.14 10.48 0.68
C ASN A 133 -8.00 11.61 -0.37
N GLY A 134 -6.79 12.01 -0.73
CA GLY A 134 -6.56 13.08 -1.70
C GLY A 134 -6.88 14.48 -1.18
N TYR A 135 -6.60 14.73 0.10
CA TYR A 135 -6.85 16.05 0.70
C TYR A 135 -5.70 17.03 0.41
N ASP A 136 -6.03 18.30 0.43
CA ASP A 136 -5.07 19.39 0.27
C ASP A 136 -4.21 19.62 1.51
N GLY A 137 -3.33 20.63 1.44
CA GLY A 137 -2.40 20.95 2.51
C GLY A 137 -3.05 21.49 3.80
N GLU A 138 -4.28 22.00 3.73
CA GLU A 138 -4.96 22.52 4.92
C GLU A 138 -5.41 21.39 5.86
N CYS A 139 -5.47 20.16 5.36
CA CYS A 139 -5.92 18.99 6.10
C CYS A 139 -4.81 18.26 6.86
N ASN A 140 -3.56 18.73 6.84
CA ASN A 140 -2.45 18.10 7.58
C ASN A 140 -1.43 19.11 8.12
N VAL A 141 -0.70 18.71 9.16
CA VAL A 141 0.25 19.60 9.86
C VAL A 141 1.47 20.00 9.05
N GLU A 142 1.76 19.30 7.96
CA GLU A 142 2.92 19.57 7.09
C GLU A 142 2.57 20.48 5.90
N ASN A 143 1.31 20.87 5.77
CA ASN A 143 0.77 21.64 4.64
C ASN A 143 1.08 20.99 3.28
N LYS A 144 1.16 19.65 3.23
CA LYS A 144 1.42 18.89 2.01
C LYS A 144 0.13 18.68 1.25
N ASP A 145 0.08 19.18 0.02
CA ASP A 145 -1.05 18.98 -0.89
C ASP A 145 -0.97 17.60 -1.55
N TYR A 146 -2.01 16.79 -1.37
CA TYR A 146 -2.18 15.46 -1.95
C TYR A 146 -3.34 15.39 -2.95
N SER A 147 -3.92 16.52 -3.38
CA SER A 147 -5.06 16.55 -4.30
C SER A 147 -4.78 15.85 -5.65
N ASN A 148 -3.54 15.86 -6.11
CA ASN A 148 -3.13 15.27 -7.38
C ASN A 148 -2.40 13.91 -7.23
N GLN A 149 -1.58 13.75 -6.19
CA GLN A 149 -0.78 12.54 -5.95
C GLN A 149 -1.25 11.87 -4.67
N ASN A 150 -2.13 10.88 -4.80
CA ASN A 150 -2.78 10.25 -3.65
C ASN A 150 -3.21 8.80 -3.94
N PHE A 151 -3.52 8.07 -2.89
CA PHE A 151 -3.91 6.67 -2.98
C PHE A 151 -5.25 6.48 -3.68
N ILE A 152 -6.28 7.23 -3.29
CA ILE A 152 -7.65 6.98 -3.78
C ILE A 152 -7.77 7.15 -5.30
N ASN A 153 -7.06 8.12 -5.89
CA ASN A 153 -7.05 8.33 -7.34
C ASN A 153 -6.22 7.28 -8.09
N CYS A 154 -5.20 6.71 -7.41
CA CYS A 154 -4.37 5.67 -7.99
C CYS A 154 -5.03 4.29 -7.94
N ALA A 155 -5.69 3.99 -6.82
CA ALA A 155 -6.23 2.67 -6.54
C ALA A 155 -7.61 2.43 -7.15
N PHE A 156 -8.42 3.47 -7.32
CA PHE A 156 -9.83 3.37 -7.69
C PHE A 156 -10.19 4.24 -8.89
N SER A 157 -11.00 3.69 -9.78
CA SER A 157 -11.67 4.45 -10.84
C SER A 157 -12.69 5.45 -10.26
N GLY A 158 -13.11 6.45 -11.06
CA GLY A 158 -14.13 7.40 -10.62
C GLY A 158 -15.47 6.75 -10.26
N GLU A 159 -15.84 5.65 -10.93
CA GLU A 159 -17.04 4.87 -10.60
C GLU A 159 -16.89 4.17 -9.24
N GLU A 160 -15.75 3.51 -8.99
CA GLU A 160 -15.46 2.89 -7.70
C GLU A 160 -15.40 3.92 -6.57
N GLN A 161 -14.77 5.08 -6.79
CA GLN A 161 -14.74 6.16 -5.79
C GLN A 161 -16.13 6.70 -5.44
N THR A 162 -17.08 6.64 -6.39
CA THR A 162 -18.47 7.02 -6.13
C THR A 162 -19.20 5.97 -5.29
N ALA A 163 -18.84 4.70 -5.44
CA ALA A 163 -19.40 3.61 -4.64
C ALA A 163 -18.81 3.55 -3.21
N ILE A 164 -17.60 4.07 -2.99
CA ILE A 164 -16.99 4.15 -1.66
C ILE A 164 -17.71 5.24 -0.86
N ILE A 165 -18.36 4.85 0.23
CA ILE A 165 -19.04 5.77 1.13
C ILE A 165 -18.06 6.47 2.06
N THR A 166 -18.37 7.72 2.42
CA THR A 166 -17.66 8.43 3.47
C THR A 166 -18.16 7.95 4.82
N LYS A 167 -17.24 7.51 5.68
CA LYS A 167 -17.51 7.01 7.02
C LYS A 167 -17.05 8.02 8.05
N GLU A 168 -17.88 8.26 9.08
CA GLU A 168 -17.43 8.94 10.29
C GLU A 168 -16.58 7.99 11.13
N ILE A 169 -15.35 8.41 11.43
CA ILE A 169 -14.34 7.65 12.17
C ILE A 169 -14.21 8.28 13.54
N GLU A 170 -14.46 7.48 14.58
CA GLU A 170 -14.16 7.86 15.95
C GLU A 170 -12.66 7.69 16.20
N ASN A 171 -12.01 8.78 16.57
CA ASN A 171 -10.55 8.79 16.76
C ASN A 171 -10.21 8.82 18.26
N GLU A 172 -9.17 8.07 18.61
CA GLU A 172 -8.55 8.06 19.94
C GLU A 172 -7.02 8.20 19.79
N ASP A 173 -6.39 8.79 20.81
CA ASP A 173 -4.92 8.76 20.90
C ASP A 173 -4.43 7.42 21.49
N TYR A 174 -3.10 7.27 21.60
CA TYR A 174 -2.47 6.08 22.20
C TYR A 174 -2.98 5.76 23.62
N TRP A 175 -3.45 6.79 24.37
CA TRP A 175 -3.91 6.69 25.76
C TRP A 175 -5.44 6.54 25.87
N HIS A 176 -6.13 6.29 24.74
CA HIS A 176 -7.58 6.20 24.65
C HIS A 176 -8.33 7.49 24.97
N ASN A 177 -7.67 8.66 24.88
CA ASN A 177 -8.38 9.92 24.95
C ASN A 177 -9.07 10.18 23.61
N LYS A 178 -10.36 10.51 23.67
CA LYS A 178 -11.13 10.87 22.48
C LYS A 178 -10.53 12.07 21.78
N GLN A 179 -10.41 11.96 20.47
CA GLN A 179 -10.00 13.00 19.54
C GLN A 179 -11.21 13.44 18.70
N ASN A 180 -11.03 14.43 17.84
CA ASN A 180 -12.07 14.83 16.90
C ASN A 180 -12.39 13.70 15.93
N ASN A 181 -13.68 13.45 15.68
CA ASN A 181 -14.10 12.54 14.63
C ASN A 181 -13.70 13.09 13.27
N THR A 182 -13.40 12.19 12.34
CA THR A 182 -13.10 12.53 10.95
C THR A 182 -14.07 11.82 10.01
N ALA A 183 -14.23 12.37 8.80
CA ALA A 183 -15.06 11.77 7.77
C ALA A 183 -14.16 11.37 6.60
N ASP A 184 -13.94 10.07 6.41
CA ASP A 184 -12.97 9.54 5.47
C ASP A 184 -13.56 8.40 4.63
N LYS A 185 -13.07 8.24 3.39
CA LYS A 185 -13.40 7.12 2.51
C LYS A 185 -12.43 5.95 2.71
N VAL A 186 -11.16 6.26 2.92
CA VAL A 186 -10.09 5.29 3.13
C VAL A 186 -9.37 5.63 4.43
N PHE A 187 -9.22 4.65 5.31
CA PHE A 187 -8.62 4.86 6.63
C PHE A 187 -7.90 3.61 7.12
N LEU A 188 -7.09 3.77 8.15
CA LEU A 188 -6.42 2.67 8.84
C LEU A 188 -7.33 2.10 9.92
N LEU A 189 -7.23 0.79 10.17
CA LEU A 189 -7.92 0.19 11.31
C LEU A 189 -7.36 0.77 12.62
N SER A 190 -8.26 1.05 13.56
CA SER A 190 -7.88 1.46 14.91
C SER A 190 -7.29 0.28 15.70
N ARG A 191 -6.57 0.61 16.78
CA ARG A 191 -6.06 -0.43 17.70
C ARG A 191 -7.19 -1.30 18.26
N GLU A 192 -8.35 -0.72 18.59
CA GLU A 192 -9.51 -1.47 19.05
C GLU A 192 -10.00 -2.46 18.00
N GLU A 193 -10.01 -2.07 16.73
CA GLU A 193 -10.47 -2.93 15.63
C GLU A 193 -9.54 -4.11 15.36
N VAL A 194 -8.29 -4.05 15.80
CA VAL A 194 -7.32 -5.15 15.60
C VAL A 194 -6.95 -5.89 16.89
N GLN A 195 -7.34 -5.40 18.07
CA GLN A 195 -6.87 -5.93 19.37
C GLN A 195 -7.96 -6.13 20.43
N SER A 196 -9.25 -6.12 20.07
CA SER A 196 -10.37 -6.28 21.01
C SER A 196 -11.32 -7.40 20.59
N ASP A 197 -12.41 -7.56 21.33
CA ASP A 197 -13.52 -8.46 20.94
C ASP A 197 -14.07 -8.11 19.54
N LYS A 198 -13.96 -6.86 19.11
CA LYS A 198 -14.30 -6.41 17.76
C LYS A 198 -13.34 -7.01 16.73
N ALA A 199 -12.04 -7.12 17.04
CA ALA A 199 -11.07 -7.79 16.22
C ALA A 199 -11.45 -9.24 15.94
N VAL A 200 -11.92 -9.97 16.94
CA VAL A 200 -12.40 -11.36 16.77
C VAL A 200 -13.56 -11.44 15.80
N SER A 201 -14.49 -10.47 15.85
CA SER A 201 -15.62 -10.42 14.93
C SER A 201 -15.20 -10.18 13.48
N TYR A 202 -14.04 -9.56 13.27
CA TYR A 202 -13.43 -9.32 11.96
C TYR A 202 -12.52 -10.47 11.47
N GLY A 203 -12.41 -11.53 12.29
CA GLY A 203 -11.60 -12.71 11.99
C GLY A 203 -10.12 -12.55 12.35
N PHE A 204 -9.76 -11.53 13.15
CA PHE A 204 -8.47 -11.45 13.81
C PHE A 204 -8.47 -12.29 15.10
N GLY A 205 -7.31 -12.77 15.50
CA GLY A 205 -7.17 -13.50 16.78
C GLY A 205 -7.38 -12.59 17.99
N ASN A 206 -7.70 -13.21 19.11
CA ASN A 206 -7.94 -12.51 20.39
C ASN A 206 -6.62 -12.15 21.11
N ASP A 207 -5.49 -12.54 20.53
CA ASP A 207 -4.19 -12.35 21.14
C ASP A 207 -3.52 -11.08 20.61
N LEU A 208 -2.98 -10.29 21.54
CA LEU A 208 -2.09 -9.17 21.25
C LEU A 208 -0.75 -9.63 20.63
N ASP A 209 -0.59 -10.96 20.46
CA ASP A 209 0.61 -11.52 19.87
C ASP A 209 0.63 -11.21 18.37
N VAL A 210 1.52 -10.31 17.99
CA VAL A 210 1.87 -9.99 16.60
C VAL A 210 2.29 -11.22 15.76
N HIS A 211 2.39 -12.38 16.40
CA HIS A 211 2.69 -13.67 15.77
C HIS A 211 1.45 -14.43 15.33
N ASP A 212 0.23 -13.97 15.65
CA ASP A 212 -1.00 -14.60 15.15
C ASP A 212 -1.05 -14.45 13.61
N GLU A 213 -1.19 -15.58 12.92
CA GLU A 213 -1.31 -15.63 11.46
C GLU A 213 -2.47 -14.76 10.91
N ALA A 214 -3.52 -14.57 11.72
CA ALA A 214 -4.67 -13.74 11.35
C ALA A 214 -4.33 -12.24 11.21
N HIS A 215 -3.25 -11.77 11.87
CA HIS A 215 -2.73 -10.41 11.75
C HIS A 215 -1.66 -10.26 10.68
N ARG A 216 -1.24 -11.35 10.05
CA ARG A 216 -0.20 -11.31 9.03
C ARG A 216 -0.79 -11.07 7.66
N ALA A 217 -0.19 -10.16 6.92
CA ALA A 217 -0.48 -9.93 5.52
C ALA A 217 0.83 -9.81 4.73
N GLN A 218 0.84 -10.39 3.54
CA GLN A 218 1.97 -10.32 2.65
C GLN A 218 1.86 -9.04 1.81
N ALA A 219 2.84 -8.13 1.93
CA ALA A 219 2.90 -6.92 1.13
C ALA A 219 2.98 -7.24 -0.38
N THR A 220 2.39 -6.38 -1.20
CA THR A 220 2.63 -6.45 -2.65
C THR A 220 4.09 -6.15 -2.95
N ILE A 221 4.59 -6.62 -4.09
CA ILE A 221 5.98 -6.34 -4.50
C ILE A 221 6.24 -4.84 -4.62
N TYR A 222 5.25 -4.04 -5.01
CA TYR A 222 5.35 -2.58 -5.05
C TYR A 222 5.48 -1.97 -3.65
N ALA A 223 4.62 -2.37 -2.70
CA ALA A 223 4.72 -1.90 -1.32
C ALA A 223 6.09 -2.25 -0.71
N PHE A 224 6.60 -3.44 -1.02
CA PHE A 224 7.93 -3.88 -0.63
C PHE A 224 9.03 -3.01 -1.24
N ALA A 225 8.96 -2.71 -2.53
CA ALA A 225 9.91 -1.83 -3.20
C ALA A 225 9.85 -0.39 -2.65
N MET A 226 8.68 0.10 -2.26
CA MET A 226 8.50 1.39 -1.59
C MET A 226 9.10 1.45 -0.18
N GLY A 227 9.29 0.30 0.48
CA GLY A 227 9.95 0.22 1.78
C GLY A 227 9.20 -0.54 2.87
N ALA A 228 8.12 -1.26 2.54
CA ALA A 228 7.43 -2.08 3.53
C ALA A 228 8.39 -3.08 4.20
N CYS A 229 8.31 -3.15 5.54
CA CYS A 229 9.20 -3.97 6.36
C CYS A 229 9.05 -5.47 6.09
N VAL A 230 10.18 -6.17 6.19
CA VAL A 230 10.22 -7.63 6.36
C VAL A 230 10.40 -7.93 7.84
N SER A 231 9.55 -8.76 8.43
CA SER A 231 9.78 -9.21 9.81
C SER A 231 11.04 -10.09 9.89
N ASN A 232 11.63 -10.20 11.09
CA ASN A 232 12.81 -11.03 11.34
C ASN A 232 12.65 -12.52 10.98
N ASN A 233 11.44 -12.96 10.64
CA ASN A 233 11.11 -14.31 10.19
C ASN A 233 10.83 -14.39 8.68
N GLY A 234 11.23 -13.39 7.89
CA GLY A 234 11.01 -13.37 6.45
C GLY A 234 9.56 -13.07 6.02
N THR A 235 8.66 -12.81 6.96
CA THR A 235 7.28 -12.42 6.70
C THR A 235 7.16 -10.90 6.70
N PHE A 236 6.54 -10.33 5.67
CA PHE A 236 6.29 -8.89 5.59
C PHE A 236 5.12 -8.55 6.52
N THR A 237 5.39 -7.74 7.53
CA THR A 237 4.33 -7.23 8.41
C THR A 237 4.19 -5.73 8.20
N SER A 238 2.95 -5.26 8.01
CA SER A 238 2.64 -3.86 8.24
C SER A 238 2.66 -3.64 9.76
N SER A 239 3.61 -2.87 10.26
CA SER A 239 3.53 -2.30 11.61
C SER A 239 2.77 -1.01 11.56
#